data_d1e0771ba44206eceeda1fccc8aca4ae
#
_entry.id   d1e0771ba44206eceeda1fccc8aca4ae
#
_cell.length_a   1.000
_cell.length_b   1.000
_cell.length_c   1.000
_cell.angle_alpha   90.00
_cell.angle_beta   90.00
_cell.angle_gamma   90.00
#
_symmetry.space_group_name_H-M   'P 1'
#
loop_
_entity.id
_entity.type
_entity.pdbx_description
1 polymer ?
#
loop_
_entity_poly.entity_id
_entity_poly.type
_entity_poly.pdbx_seq_one_letter_code
_entity_poly.pdbx_strand_id
1 'polypeptide(L)'
;MQEQIKTMCEEYFEISFVNVKSYLDTVSDSLPIRDYYSKTTYYRMFIAEMFPEYDKAVYIDSDTIVLGDMAELYHKDLKDCYVGAAHEQVMVQTEVYGDYAEHVLGIDRNRYFNAGLLLLNCKAFRENKILEQFVTLLDEYTFKLLHYIMVSKPWHYEDCRFGEYFGQYAKETFVYEEILQVLEREGRFDEDVEEDPPTKELLPEDIDYLRTKLRSKIKSRFAYAIARKYVNGLISDRKLIIKEIKGIENYANLDSGAIITCNHFNAMDSFAMQLTYEASGQNHRNFYRIIREGNYTSFPGFYGILMRNCNTFPLSSNKDTMKKFMTSVDQVLQDGHFMLIYPEQSMWWNYKKPKPLKKGGFTFAVRNNVPVLPCFITMEDSDVVDDDGFFVQEYTIHVAPPIYPKEGKSKAENIRNMMQQNFDVWQKIYEETYGIPLQYADKVI
;
A
#
# COMPACT_ATOMS: atom_id res chain seq x y z
N MET A 1 12.13 -4.38 27.94
CA MET A 1 12.35 -3.10 27.21
C MET A 1 12.18 -1.87 28.11
N GLN A 2 10.99 -1.56 28.68
CA GLN A 2 10.82 -0.36 29.54
C GLN A 2 11.81 -0.28 30.70
N GLU A 3 12.06 -1.37 31.41
CA GLU A 3 13.03 -1.42 32.51
C GLU A 3 14.47 -1.20 32.01
N GLN A 4 14.83 -1.71 30.84
CA GLN A 4 16.15 -1.50 30.23
C GLN A 4 16.34 -0.03 29.84
N ILE A 5 15.30 0.62 29.26
CA ILE A 5 15.37 2.05 28.92
C ILE A 5 15.50 2.90 30.18
N LYS A 6 14.79 2.58 31.25
CA LYS A 6 14.95 3.29 32.55
C LYS A 6 16.36 3.21 33.11
N THR A 7 17.10 2.12 32.84
CA THR A 7 18.50 2.03 33.31
C THR A 7 19.46 2.96 32.55
N MET A 8 19.00 3.58 31.46
CA MET A 8 19.78 4.55 30.69
C MET A 8 19.65 5.99 31.25
N CYS A 9 18.73 6.20 32.24
CA CYS A 9 18.59 7.51 32.86
C CYS A 9 19.88 7.92 33.61
N GLU A 10 20.30 9.15 33.35
CA GLU A 10 21.44 9.79 33.98
C GLU A 10 20.98 10.92 34.90
N GLU A 11 21.93 11.54 35.61
CA GLU A 11 21.64 12.61 36.58
C GLU A 11 20.90 13.82 35.98
N TYR A 12 20.97 13.98 34.63
CA TYR A 12 20.48 15.16 33.93
C TYR A 12 19.18 14.94 33.15
N PHE A 13 18.62 13.73 33.11
CA PHE A 13 17.36 13.46 32.45
C PHE A 13 16.58 12.31 33.09
N GLU A 14 15.28 12.38 32.96
CA GLU A 14 14.35 11.36 33.45
C GLU A 14 13.49 10.82 32.27
N ILE A 15 13.28 9.51 32.25
CA ILE A 15 12.42 8.84 31.28
C ILE A 15 11.18 8.30 31.99
N SER A 16 10.02 8.75 31.57
CA SER A 16 8.73 8.29 32.06
C SER A 16 7.91 7.64 30.93
N PHE A 17 7.23 6.54 31.26
CA PHE A 17 6.32 5.86 30.36
C PHE A 17 4.89 6.20 30.74
N VAL A 18 4.16 6.84 29.83
CA VAL A 18 2.78 7.24 30.06
C VAL A 18 1.83 6.38 29.28
N ASN A 19 0.82 5.81 29.94
CA ASN A 19 -0.25 5.07 29.29
C ASN A 19 -1.31 6.04 28.79
N VAL A 20 -1.40 6.21 27.48
CA VAL A 20 -2.34 7.16 26.84
C VAL A 20 -3.73 6.57 26.63
N LYS A 21 -3.96 5.30 26.97
CA LYS A 21 -5.25 4.61 26.73
C LYS A 21 -6.44 5.34 27.34
N SER A 22 -6.31 5.79 28.59
CA SER A 22 -7.39 6.50 29.30
C SER A 22 -7.80 7.83 28.61
N TYR A 23 -6.88 8.49 27.95
CA TYR A 23 -7.15 9.71 27.20
C TYR A 23 -7.86 9.41 25.87
N LEU A 24 -7.47 8.33 25.22
CA LEU A 24 -8.10 7.90 23.98
C LEU A 24 -9.51 7.35 24.18
N ASP A 25 -9.74 6.63 25.29
CA ASP A 25 -11.05 6.01 25.56
C ASP A 25 -12.17 7.09 25.68
N THR A 26 -11.83 8.34 25.93
CA THR A 26 -12.80 9.46 25.96
C THR A 26 -13.26 9.90 24.57
N VAL A 27 -12.49 9.57 23.50
CA VAL A 27 -12.75 10.00 22.12
C VAL A 27 -12.59 8.84 21.12
N SER A 28 -12.47 7.60 21.61
CA SER A 28 -12.05 6.46 20.80
C SER A 28 -13.00 6.09 19.68
N ASP A 29 -14.29 6.39 19.85
CA ASP A 29 -15.32 6.07 18.85
C ASP A 29 -15.34 7.09 17.71
N SER A 30 -14.83 8.31 17.95
CA SER A 30 -14.71 9.39 16.96
C SER A 30 -13.38 9.36 16.21
N LEU A 31 -12.39 8.54 16.63
CA LEU A 31 -11.09 8.48 15.98
C LEU A 31 -11.09 7.47 14.83
N PRO A 32 -11.16 7.91 13.57
CA PRO A 32 -11.10 7.01 12.43
C PRO A 32 -9.74 6.33 12.36
N ILE A 33 -9.77 5.01 12.19
CA ILE A 33 -8.60 4.19 11.91
C ILE A 33 -8.79 3.66 10.50
N ARG A 34 -7.86 3.93 9.61
CA ARG A 34 -7.89 3.41 8.26
C ARG A 34 -6.50 2.93 7.86
N ASP A 35 -6.44 1.70 7.40
CA ASP A 35 -5.27 1.02 6.82
C ASP A 35 -4.01 1.08 7.70
N TYR A 36 -3.12 2.05 7.49
CA TYR A 36 -1.83 2.17 8.17
C TYR A 36 -1.84 3.03 9.44
N TYR A 37 -2.94 3.72 9.71
CA TYR A 37 -2.99 4.66 10.83
C TYR A 37 -3.45 3.96 12.09
N SER A 38 -2.51 3.76 13.01
CA SER A 38 -2.87 3.42 14.39
C SER A 38 -3.36 4.68 15.13
N LYS A 39 -4.10 4.47 16.20
CA LYS A 39 -4.50 5.56 17.12
C LYS A 39 -3.31 6.39 17.63
N THR A 40 -2.08 5.88 17.50
CA THR A 40 -0.86 6.57 17.93
C THR A 40 -0.62 7.88 17.18
N THR A 41 -1.08 7.99 15.92
CA THR A 41 -1.00 9.23 15.14
C THR A 41 -1.67 10.41 15.85
N TYR A 42 -2.72 10.15 16.62
CA TYR A 42 -3.47 11.18 17.32
C TYR A 42 -2.86 11.58 18.68
N TYR A 43 -1.93 10.81 19.24
CA TYR A 43 -1.37 11.05 20.57
C TYR A 43 -0.78 12.43 20.73
N ARG A 44 -0.19 12.98 19.67
CA ARG A 44 0.38 14.32 19.68
C ARG A 44 -0.63 15.43 19.99
N MET A 45 -1.92 15.21 19.72
CA MET A 45 -2.98 16.18 20.00
C MET A 45 -3.35 16.25 21.49
N PHE A 46 -3.06 15.18 22.24
CA PHE A 46 -3.39 15.08 23.67
C PHE A 46 -2.27 15.59 24.58
N ILE A 47 -1.07 15.85 24.07
CA ILE A 47 0.11 16.20 24.89
C ILE A 47 -0.16 17.37 25.82
N ALA A 48 -0.81 18.41 25.33
CA ALA A 48 -1.08 19.60 26.14
C ALA A 48 -2.00 19.31 27.33
N GLU A 49 -2.95 18.38 27.20
CA GLU A 49 -3.87 17.97 28.26
C GLU A 49 -3.28 16.90 29.17
N MET A 50 -2.41 16.04 28.63
CA MET A 50 -1.73 14.99 29.40
C MET A 50 -0.68 15.57 30.36
N PHE A 51 -0.09 16.71 30.03
CA PHE A 51 0.99 17.35 30.79
C PHE A 51 0.63 18.83 31.06
N PRO A 52 -0.36 19.09 31.93
CA PRO A 52 -0.84 20.44 32.19
C PRO A 52 0.18 21.35 32.85
N GLU A 53 1.21 20.77 33.49
CA GLU A 53 2.31 21.48 34.15
C GLU A 53 3.30 22.13 33.17
N TYR A 54 3.32 21.71 31.89
CA TYR A 54 4.22 22.26 30.89
C TYR A 54 3.50 23.23 29.95
N ASP A 55 4.09 24.41 29.78
CA ASP A 55 3.60 25.42 28.83
C ASP A 55 4.08 25.15 27.40
N LYS A 56 5.13 24.36 27.22
CA LYS A 56 5.74 24.04 25.94
C LYS A 56 6.27 22.62 25.95
N ALA A 57 6.19 21.92 24.82
CA ALA A 57 6.74 20.59 24.64
C ALA A 57 7.35 20.42 23.24
N VAL A 58 8.36 19.56 23.11
CA VAL A 58 8.82 19.04 21.82
C VAL A 58 8.25 17.64 21.65
N TYR A 59 7.51 17.41 20.57
CA TYR A 59 7.07 16.09 20.16
C TYR A 59 8.03 15.57 19.10
N ILE A 60 8.41 14.30 19.22
CA ILE A 60 9.31 13.61 18.29
C ILE A 60 8.73 12.23 18.02
N ASP A 61 8.56 11.84 16.74
CA ASP A 61 8.21 10.48 16.38
C ASP A 61 9.32 9.50 16.74
N SER A 62 8.97 8.27 17.09
CA SER A 62 9.91 7.24 17.59
C SER A 62 10.94 6.77 16.57
N ASP A 63 10.77 7.09 15.30
CA ASP A 63 11.68 6.76 14.20
C ASP A 63 12.61 7.93 13.83
N THR A 64 12.85 8.83 14.77
CA THR A 64 13.70 10.00 14.60
C THR A 64 15.05 9.82 15.33
N ILE A 65 16.15 10.25 14.71
CA ILE A 65 17.46 10.33 15.33
C ILE A 65 17.78 11.81 15.60
N VAL A 66 18.08 12.10 16.84
CA VAL A 66 18.47 13.46 17.27
C VAL A 66 19.98 13.63 17.11
N LEU A 67 20.40 14.52 16.22
CA LEU A 67 21.80 14.77 15.89
C LEU A 67 22.36 16.04 16.53
N GLY A 68 21.53 16.81 17.24
CA GLY A 68 21.92 18.10 17.80
C GLY A 68 21.24 18.38 19.14
N ASP A 69 21.52 19.55 19.69
CA ASP A 69 20.93 19.99 20.95
C ASP A 69 19.46 20.39 20.75
N MET A 70 18.56 19.62 21.33
CA MET A 70 17.11 19.89 21.29
C MET A 70 16.70 21.14 22.07
N ALA A 71 17.56 21.65 22.95
CA ALA A 71 17.32 22.91 23.64
C ALA A 71 17.25 24.08 22.66
N GLU A 72 18.01 24.04 21.57
CA GLU A 72 17.94 25.07 20.53
C GLU A 72 16.55 25.15 19.87
N LEU A 73 15.91 24.00 19.66
CA LEU A 73 14.55 23.93 19.14
C LEU A 73 13.55 24.36 20.21
N TYR A 74 13.69 23.85 21.43
CA TYR A 74 12.78 24.15 22.55
C TYR A 74 12.72 25.65 22.86
N HIS A 75 13.86 26.36 22.76
CA HIS A 75 13.93 27.79 23.04
C HIS A 75 13.46 28.69 21.88
N LYS A 76 13.09 28.12 20.71
CA LYS A 76 12.49 28.95 19.66
C LYS A 76 11.19 29.60 20.14
N ASP A 77 11.07 30.87 19.81
CA ASP A 77 9.85 31.65 20.10
C ASP A 77 8.75 31.30 19.09
N LEU A 78 7.66 30.77 19.58
CA LEU A 78 6.48 30.43 18.75
C LEU A 78 5.57 31.66 18.51
N LYS A 79 5.81 32.77 19.19
CA LYS A 79 4.92 33.95 19.13
C LYS A 79 3.45 33.55 19.37
N ASP A 80 2.57 33.91 18.43
CA ASP A 80 1.15 33.56 18.46
C ASP A 80 0.81 32.22 17.81
N CYS A 81 1.82 31.42 17.42
CA CYS A 81 1.58 30.13 16.78
C CYS A 81 1.34 29.04 17.83
N TYR A 82 0.43 28.12 17.51
CA TYR A 82 0.20 26.89 18.29
C TYR A 82 1.33 25.89 18.14
N VAL A 83 1.92 25.82 16.95
CA VAL A 83 2.92 24.80 16.58
C VAL A 83 4.05 25.45 15.79
N GLY A 84 5.28 25.04 16.09
CA GLY A 84 6.44 25.18 15.22
C GLY A 84 6.80 23.81 14.65
N ALA A 85 7.07 23.73 13.36
CA ALA A 85 7.37 22.49 12.66
C ALA A 85 8.35 22.69 11.51
N ALA A 86 8.99 21.62 11.07
CA ALA A 86 9.79 21.63 9.85
C ALA A 86 8.89 21.49 8.61
N HIS A 87 9.26 22.12 7.50
CA HIS A 87 8.56 21.94 6.23
C HIS A 87 8.67 20.48 5.77
N GLU A 88 7.54 19.95 5.26
CA GLU A 88 7.55 18.63 4.62
C GLU A 88 8.18 18.73 3.22
N GLN A 89 9.42 18.29 3.09
CA GLN A 89 10.20 18.45 1.88
C GLN A 89 9.61 17.71 0.68
N VAL A 90 8.97 16.57 0.90
CA VAL A 90 8.33 15.79 -0.17
C VAL A 90 7.17 16.56 -0.78
N MET A 91 6.35 17.21 0.03
CA MET A 91 5.23 18.05 -0.44
C MET A 91 5.72 19.29 -1.19
N VAL A 92 6.86 19.86 -0.77
CA VAL A 92 7.43 21.06 -1.44
C VAL A 92 8.10 20.72 -2.76
N GLN A 93 8.84 19.61 -2.82
CA GLN A 93 9.72 19.29 -3.95
C GLN A 93 9.08 18.39 -5.02
N THR A 94 7.99 17.69 -4.69
CA THR A 94 7.32 16.77 -5.61
C THR A 94 6.03 17.39 -6.12
N GLU A 95 5.96 17.68 -7.41
CA GLU A 95 4.88 18.42 -8.05
C GLU A 95 3.50 17.80 -7.75
N VAL A 96 3.35 16.48 -7.91
CA VAL A 96 2.09 15.76 -7.64
C VAL A 96 1.59 15.94 -6.21
N TYR A 97 2.49 15.89 -5.23
CA TYR A 97 2.11 16.06 -3.82
C TYR A 97 1.85 17.52 -3.47
N GLY A 98 2.64 18.43 -4.05
CA GLY A 98 2.39 19.87 -3.91
C GLY A 98 1.05 20.27 -4.49
N ASP A 99 0.71 19.78 -5.67
CA ASP A 99 -0.58 20.02 -6.31
C ASP A 99 -1.74 19.46 -5.49
N TYR A 100 -1.57 18.27 -4.90
CA TYR A 100 -2.54 17.72 -3.97
C TYR A 100 -2.76 18.63 -2.75
N ALA A 101 -1.68 19.12 -2.14
CA ALA A 101 -1.77 20.03 -1.00
C ALA A 101 -2.53 21.32 -1.37
N GLU A 102 -2.28 21.89 -2.54
CA GLU A 102 -2.86 23.18 -2.98
C GLU A 102 -4.28 23.02 -3.48
N HIS A 103 -4.55 22.04 -4.34
CA HIS A 103 -5.85 21.92 -5.02
C HIS A 103 -6.87 21.07 -4.26
N VAL A 104 -6.43 20.11 -3.45
CA VAL A 104 -7.33 19.23 -2.69
C VAL A 104 -7.45 19.66 -1.23
N LEU A 105 -6.31 19.93 -0.57
CA LEU A 105 -6.33 20.35 0.84
C LEU A 105 -6.49 21.85 1.01
N GLY A 106 -6.32 22.65 -0.05
CA GLY A 106 -6.36 24.11 0.02
C GLY A 106 -5.21 24.71 0.83
N ILE A 107 -4.10 24.00 0.97
CA ILE A 107 -2.94 24.40 1.77
C ILE A 107 -1.78 24.71 0.81
N ASP A 108 -1.20 25.92 0.91
CA ASP A 108 0.04 26.25 0.23
C ASP A 108 1.12 25.22 0.56
N ARG A 109 1.68 24.55 -0.44
CA ARG A 109 2.70 23.49 -0.28
C ARG A 109 3.89 23.94 0.57
N ASN A 110 4.25 25.21 0.51
CA ASN A 110 5.34 25.78 1.31
C ASN A 110 4.96 25.98 2.79
N ARG A 111 3.71 25.81 3.14
CA ARG A 111 3.18 25.85 4.52
C ARG A 111 2.85 24.47 5.06
N TYR A 112 2.96 23.43 4.22
CA TYR A 112 2.78 22.06 4.66
C TYR A 112 3.98 21.62 5.52
N PHE A 113 3.71 21.01 6.65
CA PHE A 113 4.75 20.69 7.63
C PHE A 113 4.76 19.21 8.01
N ASN A 114 5.95 18.73 8.38
CA ASN A 114 6.13 17.38 8.90
C ASN A 114 5.66 17.31 10.36
N ALA A 115 4.72 16.41 10.64
CA ALA A 115 4.13 16.27 11.97
C ALA A 115 4.94 15.35 12.92
N GLY A 116 6.04 14.75 12.44
CA GLY A 116 6.92 13.89 13.25
C GLY A 116 7.89 14.64 14.16
N LEU A 117 8.06 15.95 13.93
CA LEU A 117 8.84 16.84 14.79
C LEU A 117 8.07 18.13 15.01
N LEU A 118 7.57 18.34 16.21
CA LEU A 118 6.75 19.51 16.54
C LEU A 118 7.25 20.21 17.81
N LEU A 119 7.29 21.53 17.78
CA LEU A 119 7.37 22.35 18.99
C LEU A 119 5.97 22.83 19.31
N LEU A 120 5.40 22.39 20.42
CA LEU A 120 4.02 22.64 20.82
C LEU A 120 3.94 23.77 21.84
N ASN A 121 3.04 24.73 21.61
CA ASN A 121 2.62 25.71 22.60
C ASN A 121 1.46 25.12 23.41
N CYS A 122 1.79 24.28 24.40
CA CYS A 122 0.80 23.57 25.21
C CYS A 122 -0.13 24.51 25.98
N LYS A 123 0.37 25.67 26.43
CA LYS A 123 -0.46 26.69 27.07
C LYS A 123 -1.52 27.21 26.10
N ALA A 124 -1.13 27.63 24.91
CA ALA A 124 -2.08 28.15 23.92
C ALA A 124 -3.07 27.05 23.45
N PHE A 125 -2.62 25.77 23.36
CA PHE A 125 -3.52 24.65 23.09
C PHE A 125 -4.66 24.55 24.09
N ARG A 126 -4.36 24.60 25.40
CA ARG A 126 -5.35 24.55 26.48
C ARG A 126 -6.24 25.77 26.49
N GLU A 127 -5.66 26.98 26.46
CA GLU A 127 -6.39 28.27 26.52
C GLU A 127 -7.39 28.41 25.37
N ASN A 128 -7.05 27.86 24.19
CA ASN A 128 -7.90 27.92 22.98
C ASN A 128 -8.64 26.63 22.72
N LYS A 129 -8.59 25.65 23.61
CA LYS A 129 -9.33 24.37 23.49
C LYS A 129 -9.09 23.64 22.16
N ILE A 130 -7.84 23.59 21.70
CA ILE A 130 -7.50 23.03 20.39
C ILE A 130 -7.88 21.55 20.28
N LEU A 131 -7.75 20.77 21.35
CA LEU A 131 -8.18 19.36 21.37
C LEU A 131 -9.70 19.24 21.15
N GLU A 132 -10.52 20.09 21.81
CA GLU A 132 -11.98 20.06 21.62
C GLU A 132 -12.35 20.40 20.17
N GLN A 133 -11.71 21.42 19.59
CA GLN A 133 -11.91 21.79 18.19
C GLN A 133 -11.51 20.66 17.25
N PHE A 134 -10.38 20.01 17.51
CA PHE A 134 -9.91 18.87 16.72
C PHE A 134 -10.91 17.70 16.77
N VAL A 135 -11.44 17.36 17.95
CA VAL A 135 -12.45 16.29 18.09
C VAL A 135 -13.73 16.67 17.34
N THR A 136 -14.17 17.92 17.42
CA THR A 136 -15.33 18.41 16.67
C THR A 136 -15.12 18.28 15.15
N LEU A 137 -13.94 18.64 14.65
CA LEU A 137 -13.59 18.48 13.24
C LEU A 137 -13.60 17.01 12.81
N LEU A 138 -13.20 16.10 13.70
CA LEU A 138 -13.27 14.66 13.41
C LEU A 138 -14.71 14.16 13.27
N ASP A 139 -15.63 14.68 14.05
CA ASP A 139 -17.04 14.32 13.99
C ASP A 139 -17.75 14.94 12.77
N GLU A 140 -17.35 16.15 12.35
CA GLU A 140 -17.96 16.88 11.24
C GLU A 140 -17.44 16.40 9.87
N TYR A 141 -16.19 16.00 9.79
CA TYR A 141 -15.55 15.61 8.54
C TYR A 141 -15.25 14.11 8.54
N THR A 142 -16.03 13.34 7.77
CA THR A 142 -15.68 11.96 7.40
C THR A 142 -14.36 12.01 6.63
N PHE A 143 -13.32 11.61 7.24
CA PHE A 143 -11.92 11.92 7.13
C PHE A 143 -11.28 11.94 5.75
N LYS A 144 -10.65 13.05 5.38
CA LYS A 144 -9.76 13.21 4.22
C LYS A 144 -8.32 13.58 4.61
N LEU A 145 -7.84 13.16 5.78
CA LEU A 145 -6.46 13.42 6.18
C LEU A 145 -5.58 12.22 5.85
N LEU A 146 -4.87 12.30 4.74
CA LEU A 146 -3.80 11.36 4.37
C LEU A 146 -2.48 11.89 4.95
N HIS A 147 -1.98 11.25 6.00
CA HIS A 147 -0.63 11.44 6.47
C HIS A 147 0.24 10.34 5.85
N TYR A 148 1.10 10.71 4.90
CA TYR A 148 2.06 9.77 4.30
C TYR A 148 3.21 9.55 5.27
N ILE A 149 3.15 8.46 6.05
CA ILE A 149 4.32 7.94 6.74
C ILE A 149 5.05 7.08 5.72
N MET A 150 6.29 7.44 5.41
CA MET A 150 7.11 6.64 4.52
C MET A 150 7.31 5.25 5.10
N VAL A 151 7.04 4.22 4.30
CA VAL A 151 7.06 2.81 4.70
C VAL A 151 8.49 2.29 4.84
N SER A 152 9.46 2.91 4.14
CA SER A 152 10.87 2.52 4.16
C SER A 152 11.52 2.92 5.46
N LYS A 153 11.62 1.98 6.39
CA LYS A 153 12.31 2.16 7.66
C LYS A 153 13.67 1.45 7.64
N PRO A 154 14.73 2.03 8.19
CA PRO A 154 16.08 1.47 8.11
C PRO A 154 16.26 0.11 8.80
N TRP A 155 15.35 -0.29 9.68
CA TRP A 155 15.34 -1.62 10.29
C TRP A 155 14.57 -2.68 9.50
N HIS A 156 13.97 -2.30 8.36
CA HIS A 156 13.31 -3.22 7.43
C HIS A 156 13.93 -3.18 6.03
N TYR A 157 14.68 -2.12 5.69
CA TYR A 157 15.23 -1.89 4.35
C TYR A 157 16.73 -1.61 4.40
N GLU A 158 17.51 -2.42 3.68
CA GLU A 158 18.96 -2.29 3.61
C GLU A 158 19.41 -1.03 2.87
N ASP A 159 18.63 -0.57 1.90
CA ASP A 159 18.89 0.58 1.04
C ASP A 159 18.06 1.83 1.42
N CYS A 160 17.52 1.87 2.64
CA CYS A 160 16.79 3.04 3.13
C CYS A 160 17.67 4.30 3.07
N ARG A 161 17.14 5.37 2.49
CA ARG A 161 17.82 6.66 2.40
C ARG A 161 18.24 7.12 3.81
N PHE A 162 19.52 7.46 3.97
CA PHE A 162 20.13 7.79 5.28
C PHE A 162 20.16 6.63 6.28
N GLY A 163 19.98 5.38 5.86
CA GLY A 163 20.07 4.19 6.71
C GLY A 163 21.42 4.04 7.38
N GLU A 164 22.51 4.54 6.75
CA GLU A 164 23.86 4.57 7.32
C GLU A 164 23.94 5.35 8.63
N TYR A 165 23.21 6.46 8.74
CA TYR A 165 23.16 7.24 9.99
C TYR A 165 22.40 6.48 11.07
N PHE A 166 21.27 5.87 10.72
CA PHE A 166 20.55 5.00 11.65
C PHE A 166 21.46 3.87 12.16
N GLY A 167 22.12 3.14 11.26
CA GLY A 167 23.06 2.06 11.61
C GLY A 167 24.19 2.52 12.49
N GLN A 168 24.72 3.73 12.26
CA GLN A 168 25.80 4.30 13.08
C GLN A 168 25.39 4.49 14.55
N TYR A 169 24.15 4.93 14.81
CA TYR A 169 23.65 5.15 16.17
C TYR A 169 22.99 3.89 16.76
N ALA A 170 22.31 3.10 15.93
CA ALA A 170 21.66 1.88 16.38
C ALA A 170 22.63 0.88 17.01
N LYS A 171 23.87 0.76 16.48
CA LYS A 171 24.91 -0.13 17.03
C LYS A 171 25.36 0.23 18.45
N GLU A 172 25.06 1.43 18.92
CA GLU A 172 25.33 1.85 20.30
C GLU A 172 24.19 1.44 21.25
N THR A 173 23.10 0.84 20.72
CA THR A 173 21.93 0.44 21.51
C THR A 173 21.92 -1.06 21.77
N PHE A 174 21.24 -1.45 22.83
CA PHE A 174 21.08 -2.87 23.22
C PHE A 174 20.15 -3.67 22.26
N VAL A 175 19.42 -3.01 21.37
CA VAL A 175 18.51 -3.64 20.39
C VAL A 175 19.18 -3.85 19.02
N TYR A 176 20.45 -3.48 18.85
CA TYR A 176 21.11 -3.53 17.55
C TYR A 176 21.17 -4.94 16.95
N GLU A 177 21.51 -5.94 17.77
CA GLU A 177 21.55 -7.34 17.32
C GLU A 177 20.18 -7.84 16.87
N GLU A 178 19.10 -7.40 17.53
CA GLU A 178 17.73 -7.73 17.13
C GLU A 178 17.37 -7.07 15.80
N ILE A 179 17.80 -5.82 15.59
CA ILE A 179 17.63 -5.10 14.31
C ILE A 179 18.35 -5.83 13.18
N LEU A 180 19.61 -6.25 13.39
CA LEU A 180 20.37 -7.00 12.40
C LEU A 180 19.68 -8.34 12.06
N GLN A 181 19.16 -9.06 13.06
CA GLN A 181 18.42 -10.29 12.83
C GLN A 181 17.13 -10.05 12.04
N VAL A 182 16.45 -8.95 12.25
CA VAL A 182 15.26 -8.56 11.46
C VAL A 182 15.68 -8.27 10.02
N LEU A 183 16.73 -7.48 9.80
CA LEU A 183 17.25 -7.20 8.46
C LEU A 183 17.70 -8.46 7.73
N GLU A 184 18.45 -9.37 8.39
CA GLU A 184 18.87 -10.64 7.79
C GLU A 184 17.70 -11.54 7.44
N ARG A 185 16.67 -11.60 8.28
CA ARG A 185 15.48 -12.44 8.07
C ARG A 185 14.54 -11.84 7.05
N GLU A 186 14.37 -10.54 7.05
CA GLU A 186 13.35 -9.81 6.32
C GLU A 186 13.93 -8.78 5.36
N GLY A 187 15.28 -8.67 5.25
CA GLY A 187 16.00 -7.65 4.49
C GLY A 187 15.35 -7.36 3.15
N ARG A 188 14.74 -6.19 3.07
CA ARG A 188 13.99 -5.71 1.91
C ARG A 188 14.76 -4.55 1.31
N PHE A 189 14.87 -4.54 0.01
CA PHE A 189 15.25 -3.35 -0.72
C PHE A 189 14.00 -2.49 -0.89
N ASP A 190 14.16 -1.16 -0.93
CA ASP A 190 13.07 -0.17 -0.92
C ASP A 190 11.92 -0.58 -1.87
N GLU A 191 10.99 -1.28 -1.33
CA GLU A 191 9.77 -1.72 -1.95
C GLU A 191 8.66 -1.29 -0.99
N ASP A 192 7.74 -0.45 -1.46
CA ASP A 192 6.51 -0.08 -0.75
C ASP A 192 5.74 -1.34 -0.32
N VAL A 193 6.21 -2.00 0.71
CA VAL A 193 5.51 -3.15 1.28
C VAL A 193 4.67 -2.63 2.43
N GLU A 194 3.38 -2.59 2.18
CA GLU A 194 2.40 -2.49 3.25
C GLU A 194 2.70 -3.57 4.29
N GLU A 195 2.97 -3.20 5.54
CA GLU A 195 2.99 -4.16 6.63
C GLU A 195 1.58 -4.74 6.75
N ASP A 196 1.43 -6.00 6.38
CA ASP A 196 0.19 -6.71 6.65
C ASP A 196 -0.02 -6.72 8.18
N PRO A 197 -1.22 -6.39 8.66
CA PRO A 197 -1.52 -6.56 10.08
C PRO A 197 -1.25 -8.02 10.48
N PRO A 198 -0.89 -8.31 11.75
CA PRO A 198 -0.54 -9.65 12.20
C PRO A 198 -1.63 -10.63 11.76
N THR A 199 -1.30 -11.43 10.77
CA THR A 199 -2.24 -12.33 10.10
C THR A 199 -2.19 -13.70 10.77
N LYS A 200 -3.33 -14.34 10.81
CA LYS A 200 -3.37 -15.77 11.16
C LYS A 200 -2.62 -16.51 10.05
N GLU A 201 -1.61 -17.29 10.42
CA GLU A 201 -0.87 -18.16 9.49
C GLU A 201 -1.85 -19.07 8.72
N LEU A 202 -1.69 -19.13 7.41
CA LEU A 202 -2.51 -19.95 6.53
C LEU A 202 -1.89 -21.35 6.40
N LEU A 203 -2.54 -22.34 7.00
CA LEU A 203 -2.08 -23.73 6.94
C LEU A 203 -2.57 -24.46 5.68
N PRO A 204 -1.90 -25.54 5.25
CA PRO A 204 -2.26 -26.27 4.02
C PRO A 204 -3.70 -26.81 4.01
N GLU A 205 -4.25 -27.18 5.17
CA GLU A 205 -5.63 -27.65 5.33
C GLU A 205 -6.69 -26.54 5.23
N ASP A 206 -6.33 -25.30 5.50
CA ASP A 206 -7.24 -24.16 5.50
C ASP A 206 -7.60 -23.71 4.08
N ILE A 207 -6.83 -24.12 3.06
CA ILE A 207 -7.02 -23.68 1.68
C ILE A 207 -7.18 -24.80 0.68
N ASP A 208 -8.13 -24.61 -0.24
CA ASP A 208 -8.37 -25.45 -1.42
C ASP A 208 -8.18 -24.57 -2.67
N TYR A 209 -6.91 -24.40 -3.10
CA TYR A 209 -6.54 -23.54 -4.22
C TYR A 209 -7.33 -23.87 -5.50
N LEU A 210 -7.42 -25.16 -5.83
CA LEU A 210 -8.05 -25.65 -7.07
C LEU A 210 -9.56 -25.83 -6.96
N ARG A 211 -10.18 -25.48 -5.82
CA ARG A 211 -11.61 -25.64 -5.57
C ARG A 211 -12.12 -27.07 -5.85
N THR A 212 -11.36 -28.09 -5.45
CA THR A 212 -11.71 -29.50 -5.68
C THR A 212 -12.86 -29.97 -4.81
N LYS A 213 -12.99 -29.44 -3.59
CA LYS A 213 -14.02 -29.81 -2.64
C LYS A 213 -15.39 -29.24 -3.05
N LEU A 214 -16.45 -30.02 -2.92
CA LEU A 214 -17.81 -29.59 -3.24
C LEU A 214 -18.22 -28.30 -2.49
N ARG A 215 -17.87 -28.21 -1.21
CA ARG A 215 -18.13 -27.01 -0.39
C ARG A 215 -17.44 -25.77 -0.96
N SER A 216 -16.21 -25.89 -1.42
CA SER A 216 -15.46 -24.79 -2.05
C SER A 216 -16.13 -24.33 -3.32
N LYS A 217 -16.61 -25.26 -4.17
CA LYS A 217 -17.33 -24.97 -5.42
C LYS A 217 -18.64 -24.21 -5.13
N ILE A 218 -19.43 -24.65 -4.15
CA ILE A 218 -20.70 -24.01 -3.77
C ILE A 218 -20.43 -22.59 -3.24
N LYS A 219 -19.48 -22.43 -2.31
CA LYS A 219 -19.12 -21.12 -1.76
C LYS A 219 -18.62 -20.18 -2.85
N SER A 220 -17.81 -20.66 -3.79
CA SER A 220 -17.30 -19.87 -4.90
C SER A 220 -18.45 -19.39 -5.81
N ARG A 221 -19.38 -20.27 -6.18
CA ARG A 221 -20.57 -19.88 -7.00
C ARG A 221 -21.39 -18.78 -6.33
N PHE A 222 -21.62 -18.92 -5.02
CA PHE A 222 -22.35 -17.91 -4.24
C PHE A 222 -21.58 -16.58 -4.16
N ALA A 223 -20.27 -16.62 -3.90
CA ALA A 223 -19.43 -15.44 -3.85
C ALA A 223 -19.40 -14.70 -5.19
N TYR A 224 -19.29 -15.42 -6.31
CA TYR A 224 -19.36 -14.80 -7.64
C TYR A 224 -20.73 -14.20 -7.95
N ALA A 225 -21.82 -14.80 -7.50
CA ALA A 225 -23.16 -14.22 -7.67
C ALA A 225 -23.30 -12.88 -6.91
N ILE A 226 -22.78 -12.84 -5.66
CA ILE A 226 -22.76 -11.60 -4.85
C ILE A 226 -21.84 -10.57 -5.49
N ALA A 227 -20.61 -10.97 -5.89
CA ALA A 227 -19.65 -10.09 -6.55
C ALA A 227 -20.24 -9.45 -7.82
N ARG A 228 -20.91 -10.25 -8.65
CA ARG A 228 -21.56 -9.76 -9.87
C ARG A 228 -22.66 -8.75 -9.57
N LYS A 229 -23.50 -9.01 -8.57
CA LYS A 229 -24.52 -8.05 -8.14
C LYS A 229 -23.89 -6.74 -7.68
N TYR A 230 -22.81 -6.82 -6.91
CA TYR A 230 -22.08 -5.64 -6.42
C TYR A 230 -21.45 -4.84 -7.56
N VAL A 231 -20.72 -5.51 -8.47
CA VAL A 231 -20.09 -4.86 -9.63
C VAL A 231 -21.11 -4.22 -10.54
N ASN A 232 -22.25 -4.89 -10.80
CA ASN A 232 -23.34 -4.31 -11.58
C ASN A 232 -23.92 -3.05 -10.89
N GLY A 233 -24.01 -3.05 -9.57
CA GLY A 233 -24.37 -1.85 -8.79
C GLY A 233 -23.37 -0.72 -9.00
N LEU A 234 -22.07 -0.98 -8.87
CA LEU A 234 -21.02 0.03 -9.10
C LEU A 234 -21.11 0.62 -10.53
N ILE A 235 -21.37 -0.20 -11.54
CA ILE A 235 -21.53 0.25 -12.93
C ILE A 235 -22.80 1.10 -13.07
N SER A 236 -23.92 0.63 -12.50
CA SER A 236 -25.20 1.37 -12.55
C SER A 236 -25.12 2.72 -11.86
N ASP A 237 -24.43 2.78 -10.73
CA ASP A 237 -24.23 4.00 -9.93
C ASP A 237 -23.07 4.87 -10.43
N ARG A 238 -22.45 4.50 -11.57
CA ARG A 238 -21.31 5.17 -12.18
C ARG A 238 -20.09 5.30 -11.23
N LYS A 239 -19.93 4.36 -10.30
CA LYS A 239 -18.77 4.24 -9.41
C LYS A 239 -17.65 3.37 -9.99
N LEU A 240 -17.95 2.61 -11.04
CA LEU A 240 -16.99 1.87 -11.88
C LEU A 240 -17.34 2.14 -13.34
N ILE A 241 -16.51 2.87 -14.04
CA ILE A 241 -16.74 3.28 -15.43
C ILE A 241 -15.64 2.67 -16.30
N ILE A 242 -16.03 1.71 -17.16
CA ILE A 242 -15.14 1.18 -18.20
C ILE A 242 -15.46 1.92 -19.50
N LYS A 243 -14.55 2.79 -19.93
CA LYS A 243 -14.69 3.58 -21.14
C LYS A 243 -14.48 2.73 -22.39
N GLU A 244 -13.42 1.92 -22.39
CA GLU A 244 -13.03 1.09 -23.52
C GLU A 244 -12.13 -0.08 -23.09
N ILE A 245 -12.19 -1.19 -23.86
CA ILE A 245 -11.21 -2.28 -23.77
C ILE A 245 -10.53 -2.40 -25.14
N LYS A 246 -9.27 -1.99 -25.23
CA LYS A 246 -8.46 -2.02 -26.45
C LYS A 246 -7.68 -3.31 -26.54
N GLY A 247 -7.67 -3.95 -27.71
CA GLY A 247 -6.88 -5.16 -27.97
C GLY A 247 -7.43 -6.42 -27.30
N ILE A 248 -8.72 -6.50 -27.03
CA ILE A 248 -9.39 -7.65 -26.40
C ILE A 248 -9.14 -8.96 -27.15
N GLU A 249 -8.92 -8.90 -28.47
CA GLU A 249 -8.58 -10.03 -29.31
C GLU A 249 -7.27 -10.73 -28.87
N ASN A 250 -6.33 -10.03 -28.27
CA ASN A 250 -5.12 -10.61 -27.72
C ASN A 250 -5.42 -11.56 -26.55
N TYR A 251 -6.46 -11.27 -25.76
CA TYR A 251 -6.94 -12.14 -24.71
C TYR A 251 -7.78 -13.29 -25.31
N ALA A 252 -8.71 -12.96 -26.20
CA ALA A 252 -9.63 -13.91 -26.81
C ALA A 252 -8.91 -15.03 -27.59
N ASN A 253 -7.76 -14.73 -28.19
CA ASN A 253 -6.97 -15.65 -29.00
C ASN A 253 -5.92 -16.44 -28.21
N LEU A 254 -5.86 -16.33 -26.87
CA LEU A 254 -4.97 -17.17 -26.08
C LEU A 254 -5.39 -18.65 -26.19
N ASP A 255 -4.47 -19.51 -26.56
CA ASP A 255 -4.67 -20.96 -26.76
C ASP A 255 -4.15 -21.81 -25.60
N SER A 256 -3.34 -21.23 -24.71
CA SER A 256 -2.75 -21.89 -23.53
C SER A 256 -3.13 -21.15 -22.26
N GLY A 257 -2.76 -21.69 -21.09
CA GLY A 257 -2.76 -20.94 -19.84
C GLY A 257 -1.86 -19.70 -19.98
N ALA A 258 -2.12 -18.67 -19.20
CA ALA A 258 -1.34 -17.44 -19.25
C ALA A 258 -1.25 -16.74 -17.90
N ILE A 259 -0.16 -16.03 -17.69
CA ILE A 259 -0.05 -15.01 -16.66
C ILE A 259 -0.59 -13.70 -17.24
N ILE A 260 -1.58 -13.13 -16.60
CA ILE A 260 -2.13 -11.81 -16.94
C ILE A 260 -1.50 -10.81 -15.99
N THR A 261 -0.84 -9.79 -16.49
CA THR A 261 -0.28 -8.71 -15.67
C THR A 261 -1.15 -7.47 -15.78
N CYS A 262 -1.26 -6.71 -14.68
CA CYS A 262 -1.95 -5.43 -14.66
C CYS A 262 -1.28 -4.49 -13.66
N ASN A 263 -1.34 -3.19 -13.89
CA ASN A 263 -0.98 -2.18 -12.91
C ASN A 263 -1.98 -2.17 -11.74
N HIS A 264 -1.51 -1.77 -10.55
CA HIS A 264 -2.29 -1.86 -9.32
C HIS A 264 -2.48 -0.48 -8.68
N PHE A 265 -3.69 0.07 -8.75
CA PHE A 265 -3.94 1.45 -8.35
C PHE A 265 -5.14 1.62 -7.39
N ASN A 266 -6.08 0.67 -7.34
CA ASN A 266 -7.16 0.62 -6.35
C ASN A 266 -7.91 -0.73 -6.41
N ALA A 267 -8.94 -0.93 -5.57
CA ALA A 267 -9.69 -2.18 -5.54
C ALA A 267 -10.52 -2.42 -6.82
N MET A 268 -10.78 -1.38 -7.63
CA MET A 268 -11.60 -1.47 -8.85
C MET A 268 -10.84 -2.11 -10.00
N ASP A 269 -9.50 -2.08 -10.01
CA ASP A 269 -8.68 -2.71 -11.05
C ASP A 269 -8.95 -4.21 -11.16
N SER A 270 -9.13 -4.90 -10.03
CA SER A 270 -9.47 -6.33 -10.02
C SER A 270 -10.85 -6.62 -10.60
N PHE A 271 -11.82 -5.71 -10.42
CA PHE A 271 -13.13 -5.82 -11.05
C PHE A 271 -13.05 -5.49 -12.54
N ALA A 272 -12.30 -4.47 -12.92
CA ALA A 272 -12.05 -4.13 -14.33
C ALA A 272 -11.41 -5.31 -15.09
N MET A 273 -10.43 -5.97 -14.48
CA MET A 273 -9.80 -7.16 -15.07
C MET A 273 -10.75 -8.37 -15.12
N GLN A 274 -11.69 -8.52 -14.17
CA GLN A 274 -12.73 -9.54 -14.26
C GLN A 274 -13.67 -9.27 -15.45
N LEU A 275 -14.08 -8.02 -15.65
CA LEU A 275 -14.93 -7.63 -16.80
C LEU A 275 -14.20 -7.84 -18.13
N THR A 276 -12.90 -7.53 -18.17
CA THR A 276 -12.04 -7.77 -19.34
C THR A 276 -11.95 -9.26 -19.69
N TYR A 277 -11.74 -10.12 -18.69
CA TYR A 277 -11.76 -11.57 -18.87
C TYR A 277 -13.13 -12.04 -19.38
N GLU A 278 -14.24 -11.57 -18.82
CA GLU A 278 -15.58 -11.94 -19.28
C GLU A 278 -15.83 -11.47 -20.71
N ALA A 279 -15.39 -10.26 -21.07
CA ALA A 279 -15.52 -9.71 -22.43
C ALA A 279 -14.66 -10.46 -23.47
N SER A 280 -13.58 -11.12 -23.06
CA SER A 280 -12.74 -11.91 -23.97
C SER A 280 -13.42 -13.17 -24.54
N GLY A 281 -14.54 -13.59 -23.94
CA GLY A 281 -15.22 -14.82 -24.32
C GLY A 281 -14.57 -16.12 -23.83
N GLN A 282 -13.48 -16.03 -23.09
CA GLN A 282 -12.71 -17.19 -22.57
C GLN A 282 -13.32 -17.81 -21.29
N ASN A 283 -14.64 -17.66 -21.10
CA ASN A 283 -15.35 -18.06 -19.86
C ASN A 283 -15.35 -19.58 -19.59
N HIS A 284 -14.90 -20.39 -20.53
CA HIS A 284 -14.69 -21.84 -20.35
C HIS A 284 -13.41 -22.17 -19.57
N ARG A 285 -12.50 -21.19 -19.37
CA ARG A 285 -11.30 -21.27 -18.57
C ARG A 285 -11.48 -20.48 -17.27
N ASN A 286 -10.85 -20.90 -16.19
CA ASN A 286 -10.93 -20.16 -14.94
C ASN A 286 -9.95 -18.98 -14.92
N PHE A 287 -10.32 -17.93 -14.21
CA PHE A 287 -9.49 -16.77 -13.96
C PHE A 287 -9.19 -16.67 -12.45
N TYR A 288 -7.93 -16.83 -12.08
CA TYR A 288 -7.44 -16.82 -10.71
C TYR A 288 -6.68 -15.53 -10.42
N ARG A 289 -6.52 -15.18 -9.13
CA ARG A 289 -5.82 -13.97 -8.69
C ARG A 289 -4.88 -14.30 -7.56
N ILE A 290 -3.61 -13.91 -7.68
CA ILE A 290 -2.68 -13.96 -6.55
C ILE A 290 -2.99 -12.81 -5.62
N ILE A 291 -3.09 -13.10 -4.32
CA ILE A 291 -3.36 -12.14 -3.26
C ILE A 291 -2.40 -12.36 -2.09
N ARG A 292 -2.26 -11.35 -1.23
CA ARG A 292 -1.50 -11.47 0.02
C ARG A 292 -2.22 -12.39 1.01
N GLU A 293 -1.46 -13.02 1.91
CA GLU A 293 -1.99 -13.87 2.99
C GLU A 293 -3.00 -13.12 3.85
N GLY A 294 -2.69 -11.87 4.25
CA GLY A 294 -3.56 -11.01 5.05
C GLY A 294 -4.91 -10.74 4.41
N ASN A 295 -4.94 -10.53 3.09
CA ASN A 295 -6.19 -10.35 2.37
C ASN A 295 -7.12 -11.58 2.44
N TYR A 296 -6.55 -12.77 2.54
CA TYR A 296 -7.32 -14.00 2.68
C TYR A 296 -7.74 -14.26 4.13
N THR A 297 -6.83 -14.07 5.08
CA THR A 297 -7.03 -14.47 6.48
C THR A 297 -7.75 -13.43 7.32
N SER A 298 -7.50 -12.14 7.07
CA SER A 298 -7.88 -11.06 7.99
C SER A 298 -8.98 -10.13 7.46
N PHE A 299 -9.24 -10.10 6.14
CA PHE A 299 -10.26 -9.19 5.61
C PHE A 299 -11.67 -9.54 6.13
N PRO A 300 -12.37 -8.60 6.78
CA PRO A 300 -13.70 -8.83 7.33
C PRO A 300 -14.81 -8.67 6.29
N GLY A 301 -16.04 -9.01 6.67
CA GLY A 301 -17.27 -8.66 5.95
C GLY A 301 -17.33 -9.13 4.51
N PHE A 302 -17.89 -8.26 3.66
CA PHE A 302 -18.14 -8.52 2.25
C PHE A 302 -16.87 -8.83 1.46
N TYR A 303 -15.85 -7.98 1.55
CA TYR A 303 -14.58 -8.21 0.84
C TYR A 303 -13.88 -9.49 1.28
N GLY A 304 -13.95 -9.82 2.57
CA GLY A 304 -13.44 -11.11 3.07
C GLY A 304 -14.14 -12.33 2.46
N ILE A 305 -15.44 -12.25 2.14
CA ILE A 305 -16.15 -13.31 1.41
C ILE A 305 -15.56 -13.45 0.00
N LEU A 306 -15.30 -12.34 -0.70
CA LEU A 306 -14.72 -12.34 -2.04
C LEU A 306 -13.29 -12.89 -2.00
N MET A 307 -12.44 -12.38 -1.10
CA MET A 307 -11.04 -12.78 -0.96
C MET A 307 -10.89 -14.27 -0.64
N ARG A 308 -11.82 -14.89 0.07
CA ARG A 308 -11.77 -16.32 0.37
C ARG A 308 -12.40 -17.23 -0.68
N ASN A 309 -13.23 -16.70 -1.58
CA ASN A 309 -14.05 -17.58 -2.41
C ASN A 309 -14.04 -17.27 -3.92
N CYS A 310 -13.52 -16.12 -4.41
CA CYS A 310 -13.52 -15.75 -5.83
C CYS A 310 -12.23 -16.13 -6.56
N ASN A 311 -11.87 -17.43 -6.58
CA ASN A 311 -10.69 -17.95 -7.26
C ASN A 311 -9.40 -17.19 -6.91
N THR A 312 -9.24 -16.89 -5.64
CA THR A 312 -8.06 -16.23 -5.10
C THR A 312 -7.01 -17.25 -4.71
N PHE A 313 -5.75 -16.88 -4.91
CA PHE A 313 -4.55 -17.66 -4.61
C PHE A 313 -3.71 -16.88 -3.60
N PRO A 314 -3.99 -16.99 -2.29
CA PRO A 314 -3.19 -16.33 -1.28
C PRO A 314 -1.77 -16.89 -1.24
N LEU A 315 -0.80 -16.00 -1.15
CA LEU A 315 0.55 -16.34 -0.69
C LEU A 315 0.48 -16.84 0.76
N SER A 316 1.55 -17.42 1.28
CA SER A 316 1.61 -17.85 2.67
C SER A 316 3.02 -17.75 3.23
N SER A 317 3.11 -17.36 4.50
CA SER A 317 4.34 -17.44 5.30
C SER A 317 4.69 -18.89 5.67
N ASN A 318 3.70 -19.80 5.67
CA ASN A 318 3.90 -21.21 5.95
C ASN A 318 4.56 -21.94 4.75
N LYS A 319 5.68 -22.59 4.99
CA LYS A 319 6.48 -23.28 3.95
C LYS A 319 5.72 -24.38 3.20
N ASP A 320 4.89 -25.16 3.89
CA ASP A 320 4.15 -26.25 3.25
C ASP A 320 2.94 -25.74 2.48
N THR A 321 2.28 -24.71 2.97
CA THR A 321 1.25 -23.98 2.23
C THR A 321 1.85 -23.34 0.98
N MET A 322 3.03 -22.73 1.08
CA MET A 322 3.73 -22.15 -0.07
C MET A 322 4.14 -23.20 -1.11
N LYS A 323 4.55 -24.41 -0.70
CA LYS A 323 4.78 -25.52 -1.65
C LYS A 323 3.48 -25.90 -2.36
N LYS A 324 2.37 -26.02 -1.62
CA LYS A 324 1.05 -26.30 -2.17
C LYS A 324 0.60 -25.21 -3.14
N PHE A 325 0.82 -23.93 -2.79
CA PHE A 325 0.60 -22.78 -3.68
C PHE A 325 1.36 -22.93 -4.99
N MET A 326 2.69 -23.16 -4.94
CA MET A 326 3.54 -23.31 -6.13
C MET A 326 3.07 -24.44 -7.05
N THR A 327 2.73 -25.61 -6.48
CA THR A 327 2.20 -26.74 -7.24
C THR A 327 0.84 -26.43 -7.86
N SER A 328 -0.01 -25.73 -7.13
CA SER A 328 -1.34 -25.33 -7.62
C SER A 328 -1.26 -24.29 -8.72
N VAL A 329 -0.29 -23.35 -8.68
CA VAL A 329 -0.02 -22.41 -9.79
C VAL A 329 0.38 -23.16 -11.05
N ASP A 330 1.30 -24.11 -10.93
CA ASP A 330 1.72 -24.92 -12.07
C ASP A 330 0.52 -25.67 -12.68
N GLN A 331 -0.31 -26.30 -11.85
CA GLN A 331 -1.49 -27.02 -12.31
C GLN A 331 -2.49 -26.10 -13.04
N VAL A 332 -2.77 -24.91 -12.48
CA VAL A 332 -3.67 -23.91 -13.09
C VAL A 332 -3.21 -23.52 -14.49
N LEU A 333 -1.92 -23.24 -14.65
CA LEU A 333 -1.37 -22.81 -15.92
C LEU A 333 -1.30 -23.96 -16.95
N GLN A 334 -0.95 -25.18 -16.51
CA GLN A 334 -0.92 -26.36 -17.35
C GLN A 334 -2.32 -26.82 -17.80
N ASP A 335 -3.33 -26.63 -16.95
CA ASP A 335 -4.74 -26.88 -17.29
C ASP A 335 -5.33 -25.83 -18.25
N GLY A 336 -4.52 -24.86 -18.68
CA GLY A 336 -4.92 -23.84 -19.64
C GLY A 336 -5.70 -22.67 -19.04
N HIS A 337 -5.62 -22.47 -17.73
CA HIS A 337 -6.31 -21.40 -17.03
C HIS A 337 -5.47 -20.12 -16.91
N PHE A 338 -6.07 -19.03 -16.48
CA PHE A 338 -5.45 -17.71 -16.39
C PHE A 338 -5.19 -17.32 -14.93
N MET A 339 -4.09 -16.58 -14.71
CA MET A 339 -3.70 -16.10 -13.40
C MET A 339 -3.33 -14.62 -13.45
N LEU A 340 -4.10 -13.78 -12.79
CA LEU A 340 -3.83 -12.35 -12.64
C LEU A 340 -2.77 -12.13 -11.56
N ILE A 341 -1.78 -11.32 -11.91
CA ILE A 341 -0.71 -10.90 -11.03
C ILE A 341 -0.50 -9.39 -11.21
N TYR A 342 -0.35 -8.69 -10.12
CA TYR A 342 0.11 -7.31 -10.09
C TYR A 342 1.63 -7.30 -9.86
N PRO A 343 2.45 -7.19 -10.93
CA PRO A 343 3.90 -7.33 -10.80
C PRO A 343 4.58 -6.17 -10.07
N GLU A 344 3.87 -5.08 -9.85
CA GLU A 344 4.29 -3.95 -9.02
C GLU A 344 4.33 -4.27 -7.53
N GLN A 345 3.57 -5.28 -7.08
CA GLN A 345 3.43 -5.77 -5.72
C GLN A 345 2.97 -4.74 -4.67
N SER A 346 2.65 -3.53 -5.08
CA SER A 346 2.11 -2.47 -4.25
C SER A 346 1.00 -1.72 -4.97
N MET A 347 0.04 -1.18 -4.21
CA MET A 347 -1.08 -0.41 -4.71
C MET A 347 -0.95 1.03 -4.25
N TRP A 348 -1.06 1.99 -5.16
CA TRP A 348 -1.15 3.40 -4.84
C TRP A 348 -2.42 3.97 -5.44
N TRP A 349 -3.24 4.57 -4.61
CA TRP A 349 -4.56 5.03 -4.99
C TRP A 349 -4.54 5.96 -6.21
N ASN A 350 -5.22 5.51 -7.27
CA ASN A 350 -5.33 6.21 -8.55
C ASN A 350 -4.00 6.66 -9.18
N TYR A 351 -2.90 5.96 -8.86
CA TYR A 351 -1.59 6.26 -9.39
C TYR A 351 -1.48 5.83 -10.84
N LYS A 352 -1.25 6.80 -11.72
CA LYS A 352 -1.27 6.61 -13.19
C LYS A 352 0.03 6.01 -13.74
N LYS A 353 1.14 6.26 -13.08
CA LYS A 353 2.48 5.89 -13.53
C LYS A 353 2.77 4.41 -13.20
N PRO A 354 3.25 3.61 -14.17
CA PRO A 354 3.66 2.23 -13.87
C PRO A 354 4.85 2.23 -12.90
N LYS A 355 4.87 1.26 -11.99
CA LYS A 355 5.98 1.04 -11.07
C LYS A 355 6.97 0.01 -11.62
N PRO A 356 8.22 -0.06 -11.09
CA PRO A 356 9.16 -1.12 -11.43
C PRO A 356 8.59 -2.51 -11.16
N LEU A 357 8.75 -3.41 -12.11
CA LEU A 357 8.14 -4.75 -12.04
C LEU A 357 9.01 -5.74 -11.26
N LYS A 358 8.38 -6.66 -10.55
CA LYS A 358 9.01 -7.76 -9.84
C LYS A 358 8.93 -9.06 -10.63
N LYS A 359 9.94 -9.92 -10.49
CA LYS A 359 10.12 -11.13 -11.31
C LYS A 359 9.11 -12.25 -11.05
N GLY A 360 8.33 -12.24 -9.97
CA GLY A 360 7.52 -13.37 -9.49
C GLY A 360 6.60 -13.95 -10.56
N GLY A 361 5.75 -13.13 -11.19
CA GLY A 361 4.82 -13.56 -12.24
C GLY A 361 5.54 -14.14 -13.48
N PHE A 362 6.61 -13.48 -13.89
CA PHE A 362 7.42 -13.92 -15.04
C PHE A 362 8.13 -15.25 -14.78
N THR A 363 8.49 -15.51 -13.52
CA THR A 363 9.05 -16.83 -13.12
C THR A 363 8.03 -17.94 -13.32
N PHE A 364 6.75 -17.73 -12.98
CA PHE A 364 5.68 -18.70 -13.21
C PHE A 364 5.46 -18.94 -14.72
N ALA A 365 5.45 -17.88 -15.52
CA ALA A 365 5.29 -17.98 -16.97
C ALA A 365 6.41 -18.83 -17.59
N VAL A 366 7.67 -18.52 -17.29
CA VAL A 366 8.83 -19.25 -17.83
C VAL A 366 8.88 -20.70 -17.32
N ARG A 367 8.55 -20.95 -16.04
CA ARG A 367 8.53 -22.28 -15.44
C ARG A 367 7.53 -23.20 -16.13
N ASN A 368 6.36 -22.67 -16.51
CA ASN A 368 5.26 -23.41 -17.11
C ASN A 368 5.22 -23.29 -18.63
N ASN A 369 6.18 -22.60 -19.24
CA ASN A 369 6.24 -22.32 -20.67
C ASN A 369 4.93 -21.73 -21.24
N VAL A 370 4.35 -20.76 -20.52
CA VAL A 370 3.14 -20.06 -20.92
C VAL A 370 3.42 -18.57 -21.16
N PRO A 371 2.60 -17.87 -21.97
CA PRO A 371 2.79 -16.44 -22.20
C PRO A 371 2.44 -15.59 -20.98
N VAL A 372 2.98 -14.37 -20.98
CA VAL A 372 2.49 -13.24 -20.20
C VAL A 372 1.65 -12.38 -21.13
N LEU A 373 0.43 -12.05 -20.73
CA LEU A 373 -0.45 -11.08 -21.40
C LEU A 373 -0.37 -9.75 -20.66
N PRO A 374 0.32 -8.75 -21.18
CA PRO A 374 0.39 -7.44 -20.54
C PRO A 374 -0.94 -6.70 -20.68
N CYS A 375 -1.55 -6.35 -19.54
CA CYS A 375 -2.67 -5.43 -19.49
C CYS A 375 -2.22 -4.18 -18.72
N PHE A 376 -2.69 -3.02 -19.16
CA PHE A 376 -2.46 -1.76 -18.49
C PHE A 376 -3.74 -0.93 -18.50
N ILE A 377 -4.13 -0.40 -17.33
CA ILE A 377 -5.32 0.43 -17.20
C ILE A 377 -4.89 1.88 -17.09
N THR A 378 -5.36 2.70 -18.03
CA THR A 378 -5.22 4.15 -17.97
C THR A 378 -6.50 4.78 -17.43
N MET A 379 -6.38 5.93 -16.80
CA MET A 379 -7.43 6.60 -16.04
C MET A 379 -7.57 8.05 -16.49
N GLU A 380 -8.82 8.49 -16.61
CA GLU A 380 -9.20 9.89 -16.84
C GLU A 380 -10.32 10.26 -15.86
N ASP A 381 -10.38 11.52 -15.44
CA ASP A 381 -11.46 12.00 -14.59
C ASP A 381 -12.78 11.97 -15.35
N SER A 382 -13.81 11.40 -14.74
CA SER A 382 -15.18 11.44 -15.27
C SER A 382 -15.89 12.76 -14.87
N ASP A 383 -17.14 12.90 -15.29
CA ASP A 383 -18.04 13.98 -14.85
C ASP A 383 -18.72 13.69 -13.50
N VAL A 384 -18.41 12.56 -12.86
CA VAL A 384 -19.02 12.12 -11.60
C VAL A 384 -18.04 12.34 -10.45
N VAL A 385 -18.51 13.01 -9.39
CA VAL A 385 -17.80 13.13 -8.12
C VAL A 385 -18.36 12.08 -7.17
N ASP A 386 -17.49 11.26 -6.55
CA ASP A 386 -17.88 10.24 -5.58
C ASP A 386 -18.10 10.85 -4.18
N ASP A 387 -18.58 10.04 -3.25
CA ASP A 387 -18.89 10.43 -1.87
C ASP A 387 -17.67 10.98 -1.10
N ASP A 388 -16.46 10.63 -1.54
CA ASP A 388 -15.18 11.15 -1.01
C ASP A 388 -14.77 12.52 -1.58
N GLY A 389 -15.52 13.04 -2.56
CA GLY A 389 -15.29 14.33 -3.21
C GLY A 389 -14.25 14.33 -4.33
N PHE A 390 -13.78 13.15 -4.76
CA PHE A 390 -12.91 12.98 -5.93
C PHE A 390 -13.70 12.56 -7.16
N PHE A 391 -13.18 12.88 -8.35
CA PHE A 391 -13.77 12.39 -9.59
C PHE A 391 -13.59 10.87 -9.70
N VAL A 392 -14.71 10.20 -10.01
CA VAL A 392 -14.66 8.79 -10.40
C VAL A 392 -13.80 8.66 -11.66
N GLN A 393 -12.88 7.69 -11.67
CA GLN A 393 -12.01 7.49 -12.82
C GLN A 393 -12.69 6.67 -13.91
N GLU A 394 -12.59 7.12 -15.16
CA GLU A 394 -12.95 6.34 -16.35
C GLU A 394 -11.74 5.50 -16.79
N TYR A 395 -11.94 4.19 -16.88
CA TYR A 395 -10.87 3.25 -17.20
C TYR A 395 -10.87 2.90 -18.69
N THR A 396 -9.71 3.07 -19.34
CA THR A 396 -9.40 2.42 -20.62
C THR A 396 -8.46 1.26 -20.35
N ILE A 397 -8.88 0.04 -20.68
CA ILE A 397 -8.09 -1.17 -20.44
C ILE A 397 -7.38 -1.54 -21.74
N HIS A 398 -6.06 -1.55 -21.70
CA HIS A 398 -5.22 -1.91 -22.83
C HIS A 398 -4.74 -3.36 -22.66
N VAL A 399 -5.13 -4.22 -23.59
CA VAL A 399 -4.69 -5.63 -23.65
C VAL A 399 -3.67 -5.75 -24.78
N ALA A 400 -2.40 -5.84 -24.43
CA ALA A 400 -1.33 -5.89 -25.41
C ALA A 400 -1.09 -7.33 -25.93
N PRO A 401 -0.34 -7.50 -27.03
CA PRO A 401 0.03 -8.81 -27.52
C PRO A 401 0.76 -9.67 -26.49
N PRO A 402 0.49 -10.99 -26.43
CA PRO A 402 1.13 -11.88 -25.47
C PRO A 402 2.63 -12.03 -25.71
N ILE A 403 3.39 -12.10 -24.63
CA ILE A 403 4.84 -12.26 -24.63
C ILE A 403 5.17 -13.70 -24.26
N TYR A 404 5.83 -14.42 -25.17
CA TYR A 404 6.18 -15.83 -25.00
C TYR A 404 7.64 -16.03 -24.55
N PRO A 405 7.92 -17.08 -23.75
CA PRO A 405 9.30 -17.51 -23.51
C PRO A 405 9.98 -17.87 -24.84
N LYS A 406 11.24 -17.48 -25.02
CA LYS A 406 12.03 -17.78 -26.24
C LYS A 406 12.83 -19.05 -26.07
N GLU A 407 12.75 -19.95 -27.06
CA GLU A 407 13.60 -21.13 -27.12
C GLU A 407 15.09 -20.76 -27.20
N GLY A 408 15.94 -21.63 -26.69
CA GLY A 408 17.40 -21.44 -26.71
C GLY A 408 17.93 -20.42 -25.66
N LYS A 409 17.06 -19.74 -24.91
CA LYS A 409 17.47 -18.86 -23.81
C LYS A 409 17.36 -19.56 -22.46
N SER A 410 18.26 -19.22 -21.55
CA SER A 410 18.16 -19.65 -20.15
C SER A 410 16.87 -19.14 -19.47
N LYS A 411 16.43 -19.82 -18.41
CA LYS A 411 15.26 -19.38 -17.63
C LYS A 411 15.44 -17.96 -17.11
N ALA A 412 16.63 -17.62 -16.60
CA ALA A 412 16.92 -16.29 -16.07
C ALA A 412 16.86 -15.20 -17.15
N GLU A 413 17.33 -15.50 -18.37
CA GLU A 413 17.23 -14.57 -19.50
C GLU A 413 15.77 -14.37 -19.94
N ASN A 414 14.99 -15.47 -20.02
CA ASN A 414 13.58 -15.39 -20.38
C ASN A 414 12.79 -14.56 -19.36
N ILE A 415 13.02 -14.74 -18.06
CA ILE A 415 12.37 -13.95 -17.01
C ILE A 415 12.68 -12.46 -17.19
N ARG A 416 13.96 -12.09 -17.33
CA ARG A 416 14.35 -10.69 -17.54
C ARG A 416 13.75 -10.10 -18.83
N ASN A 417 13.82 -10.87 -19.93
CA ASN A 417 13.32 -10.40 -21.22
C ASN A 417 11.80 -10.20 -21.23
N MET A 418 11.04 -11.13 -20.65
CA MET A 418 9.58 -11.01 -20.58
C MET A 418 9.17 -9.85 -19.67
N MET A 419 9.86 -9.69 -18.54
CA MET A 419 9.64 -8.58 -17.62
C MET A 419 9.93 -7.24 -18.30
N GLN A 420 11.05 -7.11 -19.01
CA GLN A 420 11.40 -5.88 -19.73
C GLN A 420 10.40 -5.58 -20.84
N GLN A 421 10.03 -6.56 -21.66
CA GLN A 421 9.03 -6.34 -22.73
C GLN A 421 7.68 -5.95 -22.16
N ASN A 422 7.26 -6.52 -21.02
CA ASN A 422 6.01 -6.10 -20.36
C ASN A 422 6.11 -4.64 -19.90
N PHE A 423 7.23 -4.26 -19.32
CA PHE A 423 7.47 -2.89 -18.88
C PHE A 423 7.49 -1.91 -20.06
N ASP A 424 8.18 -2.24 -21.14
CA ASP A 424 8.25 -1.42 -22.36
C ASP A 424 6.85 -1.15 -22.95
N VAL A 425 5.98 -2.19 -22.91
CA VAL A 425 4.58 -2.07 -23.34
C VAL A 425 3.83 -1.11 -22.44
N TRP A 426 3.95 -1.21 -21.13
CA TRP A 426 3.28 -0.34 -20.18
C TRP A 426 3.78 1.10 -20.30
N GLN A 427 5.10 1.30 -20.42
CA GLN A 427 5.70 2.60 -20.66
C GLN A 427 5.12 3.26 -21.90
N LYS A 428 5.08 2.52 -23.02
CA LYS A 428 4.53 3.02 -24.27
C LYS A 428 3.08 3.45 -24.12
N ILE A 429 2.23 2.63 -23.51
CA ILE A 429 0.83 2.96 -23.29
C ILE A 429 0.68 4.22 -22.42
N TYR A 430 1.47 4.30 -21.35
CA TYR A 430 1.48 5.45 -20.45
C TYR A 430 1.86 6.74 -21.21
N GLU A 431 2.98 6.72 -21.93
CA GLU A 431 3.50 7.89 -22.67
C GLU A 431 2.55 8.33 -23.80
N GLU A 432 1.97 7.37 -24.52
CA GLU A 432 0.98 7.66 -25.58
C GLU A 432 -0.34 8.20 -25.04
N THR A 433 -0.76 7.78 -23.85
CA THR A 433 -2.03 8.21 -23.25
C THR A 433 -1.92 9.57 -22.59
N TYR A 434 -0.87 9.78 -21.80
CA TYR A 434 -0.74 10.99 -20.98
C TYR A 434 0.14 12.08 -21.62
N GLY A 435 0.86 11.77 -22.70
CA GLY A 435 1.76 12.71 -23.36
C GLY A 435 2.98 13.11 -22.52
N ILE A 436 3.29 12.33 -21.48
CA ILE A 436 4.37 12.61 -20.53
C ILE A 436 5.39 11.47 -20.61
N PRO A 437 6.69 11.74 -20.77
CA PRO A 437 7.73 10.73 -20.72
C PRO A 437 7.73 10.00 -19.36
N LEU A 438 7.87 8.68 -19.37
CA LEU A 438 8.00 7.91 -18.14
C LEU A 438 9.39 8.14 -17.52
N GLN A 439 9.42 8.90 -16.45
CA GLN A 439 10.64 9.17 -15.70
C GLN A 439 10.43 8.81 -14.23
N TYR A 440 11.41 8.17 -13.64
CA TYR A 440 11.47 7.99 -12.18
C TYR A 440 12.49 8.99 -11.64
N ALA A 441 12.24 9.52 -10.44
CA ALA A 441 13.25 10.33 -9.77
C ALA A 441 14.56 9.52 -9.73
N ASP A 442 15.63 10.09 -10.24
CA ASP A 442 16.94 9.47 -10.13
C ASP A 442 17.20 9.19 -8.66
N LYS A 443 17.69 7.98 -8.36
CA LYS A 443 18.24 7.72 -7.04
C LYS A 443 19.35 8.76 -6.87
N VAL A 444 19.07 9.79 -6.08
CA VAL A 444 20.10 10.77 -5.71
C VAL A 444 21.09 9.98 -4.89
N ILE A 445 22.23 9.68 -5.53
CA ILE A 445 23.38 8.97 -4.95
C ILE A 445 23.91 9.79 -3.76
#